data_1b6435d3dfa6529094028e0199429e75
#
_entry.id   1b6435d3dfa6529094028e0199429e75
#
_cell.length_a   1.000
_cell.length_b   1.000
_cell.length_c   1.000
_cell.angle_alpha   90.00
_cell.angle_beta   90.00
_cell.angle_gamma   90.00
#
_symmetry.space_group_name_H-M   'P 1'
#
loop_
_entity.id
_entity.type
_entity.pdbx_description
1 polymer ?
#
loop_
_entity_poly.entity_id
_entity_poly.type
_entity_poly.pdbx_seq_one_letter_code
_entity_poly.pdbx_strand_id
1 'polypeptide(L)'
;MNYHKTITLKDGRTCILRNGTAEDGQALLDIFNLTHAQTDFLLTYPEESTHTAQQEADYLARKTQSADEIEILAELDGTVIGTAGIGCVDRKEKTRHRAEFGISVDKTYWGLGVGRALTGACIECARTAGYVQLELMAVAENKAALALYKSVGFVEYGRNPKGFRSRTTGWQELVLMRLELNKQAAEQDLAGSEMVGLSP
;
A
#
# COMPACT_ATOMS: atom_id res chain seq x y z
N MET A 1 14.21 4.80 -1.12
CA MET A 1 14.37 3.32 -1.28
C MET A 1 14.38 2.98 -2.76
N ASN A 2 15.13 1.95 -3.18
CA ASN A 2 15.13 1.44 -4.54
C ASN A 2 14.55 0.03 -4.56
N TYR A 3 13.69 -0.26 -5.53
CA TYR A 3 13.08 -1.58 -5.73
C TYR A 3 13.04 -1.89 -7.23
N HIS A 4 13.41 -3.09 -7.61
CA HIS A 4 13.27 -3.58 -8.97
C HIS A 4 13.14 -5.11 -8.95
N LYS A 5 12.07 -5.63 -9.56
CA LYS A 5 11.80 -7.08 -9.63
C LYS A 5 10.99 -7.39 -10.88
N THR A 6 11.43 -8.39 -11.62
CA THR A 6 10.67 -8.94 -12.74
C THR A 6 9.80 -10.09 -12.25
N ILE A 7 8.54 -10.10 -12.66
CA ILE A 7 7.56 -11.15 -12.33
C ILE A 7 6.89 -11.66 -13.59
N THR A 8 6.38 -12.88 -13.54
CA THR A 8 5.53 -13.45 -14.60
C THR A 8 4.07 -13.44 -14.12
N LEU A 9 3.19 -12.80 -14.88
CA LEU A 9 1.75 -12.81 -14.63
C LEU A 9 1.15 -14.17 -14.95
N LYS A 10 -0.07 -14.42 -14.47
CA LYS A 10 -0.75 -15.73 -14.69
C LYS A 10 -1.04 -16.05 -16.16
N ASP A 11 -1.10 -15.03 -17.01
CA ASP A 11 -1.27 -15.16 -18.46
C ASP A 11 0.06 -15.33 -19.23
N GLY A 12 1.19 -15.42 -18.52
CA GLY A 12 2.52 -15.62 -19.06
C GLY A 12 3.29 -14.34 -19.42
N ARG A 13 2.66 -13.16 -19.36
CA ARG A 13 3.34 -11.89 -19.65
C ARG A 13 4.32 -11.51 -18.53
N THR A 14 5.37 -10.81 -18.91
CA THR A 14 6.39 -10.32 -18.00
C THR A 14 6.03 -8.90 -17.54
N CYS A 15 5.97 -8.69 -16.23
CA CYS A 15 5.71 -7.38 -15.63
C CYS A 15 6.90 -6.99 -14.74
N ILE A 16 7.27 -5.71 -14.75
CA ILE A 16 8.35 -5.15 -13.95
C ILE A 16 7.70 -4.40 -12.77
N LEU A 17 8.14 -4.73 -11.56
CA LEU A 17 7.87 -3.94 -10.37
C LEU A 17 9.09 -3.08 -10.07
N ARG A 18 8.94 -1.77 -10.07
CA ARG A 18 10.03 -0.83 -9.77
C ARG A 18 9.55 0.35 -8.96
N ASN A 19 10.42 0.99 -8.22
CA ASN A 19 10.06 2.26 -7.60
C ASN A 19 9.76 3.31 -8.68
N GLY A 20 8.76 4.14 -8.44
CA GLY A 20 8.47 5.30 -9.25
C GLY A 20 9.53 6.38 -9.08
N THR A 21 9.78 7.14 -10.14
CA THR A 21 10.69 8.27 -10.19
C THR A 21 9.97 9.54 -10.63
N ALA A 22 10.61 10.70 -10.56
CA ALA A 22 10.01 11.95 -11.03
C ALA A 22 9.56 11.90 -12.51
N GLU A 23 10.20 11.06 -13.32
CA GLU A 23 9.84 10.89 -14.73
C GLU A 23 8.47 10.21 -14.93
N ASP A 24 7.99 9.50 -13.90
CA ASP A 24 6.72 8.76 -13.93
C ASP A 24 5.52 9.62 -13.52
N GLY A 25 5.67 10.92 -13.26
CA GLY A 25 4.61 11.77 -12.72
C GLY A 25 3.32 11.75 -13.55
N GLN A 26 3.43 11.79 -14.88
CA GLN A 26 2.25 11.68 -15.76
C GLN A 26 1.63 10.27 -15.69
N ALA A 27 2.45 9.22 -15.74
CA ALA A 27 1.97 7.83 -15.68
C ALA A 27 1.29 7.53 -14.34
N LEU A 28 1.79 8.07 -13.22
CA LEU A 28 1.14 7.95 -11.91
C LEU A 28 -0.22 8.66 -11.89
N LEU A 29 -0.32 9.87 -12.43
CA LEU A 29 -1.57 10.60 -12.53
C LEU A 29 -2.60 9.85 -13.41
N ASP A 30 -2.16 9.31 -14.54
CA ASP A 30 -3.03 8.58 -15.47
C ASP A 30 -3.59 7.31 -14.83
N ILE A 31 -2.73 6.49 -14.17
CA ILE A 31 -3.19 5.27 -13.48
C ILE A 31 -4.06 5.59 -12.27
N PHE A 32 -3.79 6.67 -11.55
CA PHE A 32 -4.66 7.16 -10.48
C PHE A 32 -6.06 7.46 -11.00
N ASN A 33 -6.19 8.33 -12.00
CA ASN A 33 -7.47 8.72 -12.57
C ASN A 33 -8.23 7.51 -13.14
N LEU A 34 -7.53 6.62 -13.85
CA LEU A 34 -8.11 5.41 -14.42
C LEU A 34 -8.69 4.50 -13.34
N THR A 35 -7.91 4.16 -12.34
CA THR A 35 -8.31 3.20 -11.30
C THR A 35 -9.43 3.74 -10.42
N HIS A 36 -9.43 5.05 -10.12
CA HIS A 36 -10.49 5.70 -9.34
C HIS A 36 -11.82 5.82 -10.11
N ALA A 37 -11.77 5.87 -11.46
CA ALA A 37 -12.96 5.81 -12.29
C ALA A 37 -13.53 4.38 -12.43
N GLN A 38 -12.73 3.34 -12.25
CA GLN A 38 -13.09 1.95 -12.49
C GLN A 38 -13.78 1.25 -11.31
N THR A 39 -13.66 1.79 -10.09
CA THR A 39 -14.16 1.13 -8.88
C THR A 39 -14.62 2.14 -7.82
N ASP A 40 -15.57 1.73 -7.01
CA ASP A 40 -16.09 2.48 -5.86
C ASP A 40 -15.42 2.02 -4.52
N PHE A 41 -14.26 1.38 -4.60
CA PHE A 41 -13.51 0.87 -3.44
C PHE A 41 -12.34 1.74 -3.01
N LEU A 42 -12.03 2.81 -3.76
CA LEU A 42 -10.97 3.76 -3.44
C LEU A 42 -11.55 4.99 -2.72
N LEU A 43 -10.66 5.72 -2.02
CA LEU A 43 -11.07 6.80 -1.13
C LEU A 43 -11.71 7.99 -1.86
N THR A 44 -11.22 8.32 -3.05
CA THR A 44 -11.60 9.55 -3.78
C THR A 44 -12.23 9.23 -5.12
N TYR A 45 -13.07 10.13 -5.60
CA TYR A 45 -13.51 10.12 -7.00
C TYR A 45 -12.49 10.88 -7.86
N PRO A 46 -12.38 10.56 -9.17
CA PRO A 46 -11.38 11.20 -10.04
C PRO A 46 -11.43 12.72 -10.03
N GLU A 47 -12.63 13.31 -10.00
CA GLU A 47 -12.84 14.75 -10.02
C GLU A 47 -12.51 15.46 -8.68
N GLU A 48 -12.27 14.70 -7.60
CA GLU A 48 -11.83 15.25 -6.31
C GLU A 48 -10.31 15.43 -6.28
N SER A 49 -9.59 14.76 -7.17
CA SER A 49 -8.15 14.95 -7.31
C SER A 49 -7.86 16.17 -8.17
N THR A 50 -7.14 17.11 -7.60
CA THR A 50 -6.62 18.29 -8.31
C THR A 50 -5.13 18.17 -8.60
N HIS A 51 -4.56 16.97 -8.45
CA HIS A 51 -3.15 16.74 -8.65
C HIS A 51 -2.78 16.94 -10.11
N THR A 52 -1.61 17.53 -10.33
CA THR A 52 -0.99 17.68 -11.64
C THR A 52 0.13 16.65 -11.80
N ALA A 53 0.53 16.37 -13.03
CA ALA A 53 1.68 15.49 -13.29
C ALA A 53 2.96 15.98 -12.58
N GLN A 54 3.14 17.29 -12.43
CA GLN A 54 4.28 17.85 -11.71
C GLN A 54 4.21 17.54 -10.21
N GLN A 55 3.04 17.64 -9.60
CA GLN A 55 2.88 17.28 -8.17
C GLN A 55 3.11 15.78 -7.93
N GLU A 56 2.68 14.92 -8.85
CA GLU A 56 2.99 13.48 -8.79
C GLU A 56 4.49 13.22 -9.01
N ALA A 57 5.15 13.95 -9.90
CA ALA A 57 6.60 13.88 -10.08
C ALA A 57 7.35 14.28 -8.79
N ASP A 58 6.94 15.36 -8.14
CA ASP A 58 7.52 15.83 -6.87
C ASP A 58 7.27 14.82 -5.73
N TYR A 59 6.06 14.21 -5.70
CA TYR A 59 5.73 13.13 -4.77
C TYR A 59 6.66 11.93 -4.96
N LEU A 60 6.83 11.44 -6.19
CA LEU A 60 7.70 10.31 -6.50
C LEU A 60 9.18 10.63 -6.22
N ALA A 61 9.65 11.84 -6.53
CA ALA A 61 11.01 12.28 -6.20
C ALA A 61 11.27 12.21 -4.69
N ARG A 62 10.32 12.67 -3.87
CA ARG A 62 10.41 12.60 -2.41
C ARG A 62 10.43 11.15 -1.92
N LYS A 63 9.55 10.28 -2.44
CA LYS A 63 9.50 8.86 -2.11
C LYS A 63 10.80 8.14 -2.46
N THR A 64 11.38 8.41 -3.63
CA THR A 64 12.66 7.82 -4.07
C THR A 64 13.81 8.20 -3.13
N GLN A 65 13.82 9.43 -2.59
CA GLN A 65 14.85 9.89 -1.65
C GLN A 65 14.60 9.40 -0.21
N SER A 66 13.41 8.91 0.10
CA SER A 66 13.08 8.42 1.44
C SER A 66 13.80 7.11 1.75
N ALA A 67 14.22 6.94 2.99
CA ALA A 67 14.79 5.70 3.52
C ALA A 67 13.73 4.68 3.91
N ASP A 68 12.49 5.12 4.14
CA ASP A 68 11.42 4.33 4.75
C ASP A 68 10.07 4.41 4.04
N GLU A 69 9.97 5.19 2.97
CA GLU A 69 8.77 5.29 2.14
C GLU A 69 9.10 4.95 0.68
N ILE A 70 8.15 4.35 -0.03
CA ILE A 70 8.29 4.02 -1.45
C ILE A 70 6.92 4.02 -2.13
N GLU A 71 6.92 4.34 -3.42
CA GLU A 71 5.83 4.05 -4.35
C GLU A 71 6.36 3.11 -5.43
N ILE A 72 5.74 1.94 -5.57
CA ILE A 72 6.11 0.90 -6.52
C ILE A 72 5.11 0.90 -7.67
N LEU A 73 5.61 0.97 -8.88
CA LEU A 73 4.84 0.88 -10.11
C LEU A 73 4.95 -0.53 -10.68
N ALA A 74 3.83 -1.08 -11.14
CA ALA A 74 3.80 -2.29 -11.97
C ALA A 74 3.75 -1.88 -13.44
N GLU A 75 4.81 -2.20 -14.19
CA GLU A 75 4.95 -1.82 -15.59
C GLU A 75 4.88 -3.05 -16.49
N LEU A 76 4.03 -3.00 -17.50
CA LEU A 76 3.84 -4.03 -18.52
C LEU A 76 3.98 -3.37 -19.90
N ASP A 77 4.94 -3.83 -20.70
CA ASP A 77 5.19 -3.31 -22.05
C ASP A 77 5.31 -1.77 -22.10
N GLY A 78 6.00 -1.18 -21.11
CA GLY A 78 6.20 0.27 -20.98
C GLY A 78 5.00 1.05 -20.43
N THR A 79 3.92 0.37 -20.05
CA THR A 79 2.71 1.00 -19.49
C THR A 79 2.57 0.68 -18.00
N VAL A 80 2.31 1.69 -17.18
CA VAL A 80 1.99 1.50 -15.76
C VAL A 80 0.57 0.98 -15.63
N ILE A 81 0.42 -0.23 -15.07
CA ILE A 81 -0.86 -0.94 -14.92
C ILE A 81 -1.35 -1.02 -13.47
N GLY A 82 -0.57 -0.50 -12.54
CA GLY A 82 -0.92 -0.43 -11.13
C GLY A 82 0.20 0.17 -10.31
N THR A 83 -0.15 0.59 -9.11
CA THR A 83 0.78 1.20 -8.16
C THR A 83 0.46 0.73 -6.74
N ALA A 84 1.48 0.67 -5.90
CA ALA A 84 1.32 0.45 -4.46
C ALA A 84 2.43 1.16 -3.69
N GLY A 85 2.07 1.73 -2.55
CA GLY A 85 3.02 2.45 -1.74
C GLY A 85 2.92 2.15 -0.25
N ILE A 86 4.01 2.47 0.43
CA ILE A 86 4.04 2.54 1.88
C ILE A 86 4.46 3.94 2.33
N GLY A 87 3.90 4.38 3.44
CA GLY A 87 4.26 5.63 4.10
C GLY A 87 4.16 5.49 5.61
N CYS A 88 4.93 6.27 6.34
CA CYS A 88 4.86 6.32 7.79
C CYS A 88 3.48 6.85 8.24
N VAL A 89 2.81 6.17 9.16
CA VAL A 89 1.53 6.64 9.74
C VAL A 89 1.70 8.01 10.41
N ASP A 90 2.78 8.16 11.20
CA ASP A 90 3.14 9.43 11.85
C ASP A 90 4.64 9.34 12.25
N ARG A 91 5.36 10.48 12.20
CA ARG A 91 6.78 10.59 12.54
C ARG A 91 7.03 10.70 14.06
N LYS A 92 6.00 10.65 14.90
CA LYS A 92 6.16 10.72 16.35
C LYS A 92 6.75 9.41 16.90
N GLU A 93 7.53 9.51 17.96
CA GLU A 93 8.23 8.37 18.57
C GLU A 93 7.32 7.19 18.88
N LYS A 94 6.11 7.44 19.40
CA LYS A 94 5.14 6.39 19.75
C LYS A 94 4.46 5.70 18.57
N THR A 95 4.56 6.24 17.35
CA THR A 95 3.82 5.78 16.17
C THR A 95 4.69 5.49 14.96
N ARG A 96 5.95 5.96 14.94
CA ARG A 96 6.87 5.86 13.79
C ARG A 96 7.23 4.43 13.37
N HIS A 97 6.90 3.43 14.19
CA HIS A 97 7.09 2.01 13.89
C HIS A 97 5.98 1.43 13.00
N ARG A 98 4.96 2.24 12.67
CA ARG A 98 3.78 1.85 11.89
C ARG A 98 3.84 2.48 10.51
N ALA A 99 3.50 1.71 9.49
CA ALA A 99 3.34 2.21 8.12
C ALA A 99 1.93 1.93 7.61
N GLU A 100 1.45 2.81 6.73
CA GLU A 100 0.24 2.60 5.95
C GLU A 100 0.59 2.04 4.57
N PHE A 101 -0.27 1.20 4.04
CA PHE A 101 -0.18 0.59 2.73
C PHE A 101 -1.40 0.95 1.89
N GLY A 102 -1.13 1.39 0.66
CA GLY A 102 -2.14 1.64 -0.36
C GLY A 102 -1.81 0.95 -1.67
N ILE A 103 -2.83 0.58 -2.44
CA ILE A 103 -2.68 -0.08 -3.74
C ILE A 103 -3.85 0.24 -4.66
N SER A 104 -3.54 0.46 -5.93
CA SER A 104 -4.52 0.47 -7.01
C SER A 104 -3.99 -0.29 -8.23
N VAL A 105 -4.87 -0.99 -8.93
CA VAL A 105 -4.52 -1.78 -10.13
C VAL A 105 -5.62 -1.58 -11.16
N ASP A 106 -5.26 -1.30 -12.40
CA ASP A 106 -6.20 -1.25 -13.52
C ASP A 106 -7.03 -2.54 -13.56
N LYS A 107 -8.34 -2.37 -13.59
CA LYS A 107 -9.33 -3.47 -13.54
C LYS A 107 -9.12 -4.50 -14.66
N THR A 108 -8.57 -4.09 -15.80
CA THR A 108 -8.23 -4.96 -16.93
C THR A 108 -7.23 -6.05 -16.55
N TYR A 109 -6.37 -5.79 -15.53
CA TYR A 109 -5.34 -6.70 -15.06
C TYR A 109 -5.67 -7.39 -13.73
N TRP A 110 -6.92 -7.28 -13.25
CA TRP A 110 -7.35 -7.98 -12.05
C TRP A 110 -7.31 -9.51 -12.27
N GLY A 111 -7.01 -10.23 -11.21
CA GLY A 111 -6.92 -11.69 -11.26
C GLY A 111 -5.61 -12.26 -11.82
N LEU A 112 -4.77 -11.43 -12.47
CA LEU A 112 -3.50 -11.84 -13.10
C LEU A 112 -2.32 -11.95 -12.13
N GLY A 113 -2.47 -11.56 -10.87
CA GLY A 113 -1.43 -11.64 -9.85
C GLY A 113 -0.71 -10.32 -9.56
N VAL A 114 -0.98 -9.23 -10.30
CA VAL A 114 -0.36 -7.92 -10.12
C VAL A 114 -0.54 -7.41 -8.68
N GLY A 115 -1.77 -7.42 -8.14
CA GLY A 115 -2.04 -6.97 -6.78
C GLY A 115 -1.27 -7.75 -5.71
N ARG A 116 -1.15 -9.09 -5.87
CA ARG A 116 -0.35 -9.91 -4.94
C ARG A 116 1.14 -9.56 -5.00
N ALA A 117 1.65 -9.35 -6.20
CA ALA A 117 3.06 -9.02 -6.40
C ALA A 117 3.41 -7.65 -5.82
N LEU A 118 2.59 -6.62 -6.08
CA LEU A 118 2.73 -5.29 -5.50
C LEU A 118 2.64 -5.31 -3.97
N THR A 119 1.65 -6.03 -3.41
CA THR A 119 1.52 -6.17 -1.95
C THR A 119 2.76 -6.85 -1.34
N GLY A 120 3.27 -7.92 -1.98
CA GLY A 120 4.50 -8.58 -1.55
C GLY A 120 5.71 -7.67 -1.58
N ALA A 121 5.87 -6.88 -2.64
CA ALA A 121 6.95 -5.90 -2.78
C ALA A 121 6.90 -4.82 -1.67
N CYS A 122 5.71 -4.29 -1.37
CA CYS A 122 5.53 -3.33 -0.28
C CYS A 122 5.83 -3.94 1.11
N ILE A 123 5.47 -5.21 1.34
CA ILE A 123 5.84 -5.95 2.58
C ILE A 123 7.36 -6.10 2.68
N GLU A 124 8.06 -6.46 1.59
CA GLU A 124 9.52 -6.54 1.52
C GLU A 124 10.16 -5.20 1.88
N CYS A 125 9.67 -4.10 1.27
CA CYS A 125 10.15 -2.74 1.54
C CYS A 125 9.88 -2.29 2.99
N ALA A 126 8.69 -2.54 3.52
CA ALA A 126 8.33 -2.16 4.89
C ALA A 126 9.22 -2.87 5.93
N ARG A 127 9.56 -4.14 5.70
CA ARG A 127 10.52 -4.88 6.55
C ARG A 127 11.93 -4.27 6.47
N THR A 128 12.39 -3.96 5.26
CA THR A 128 13.70 -3.34 5.01
C THR A 128 13.78 -1.95 5.66
N ALA A 129 12.70 -1.19 5.66
CA ALA A 129 12.58 0.11 6.32
C ALA A 129 12.55 0.02 7.86
N GLY A 130 12.42 -1.19 8.43
CA GLY A 130 12.39 -1.39 9.88
C GLY A 130 11.01 -1.16 10.51
N TYR A 131 9.94 -1.08 9.73
CA TYR A 131 8.59 -1.02 10.30
C TYR A 131 8.24 -2.33 11.01
N VAL A 132 7.51 -2.21 12.12
CA VAL A 132 7.02 -3.35 12.91
C VAL A 132 5.64 -3.77 12.45
N GLN A 133 4.84 -2.80 12.00
CA GLN A 133 3.45 -3.01 11.60
C GLN A 133 3.14 -2.28 10.29
N LEU A 134 2.46 -2.99 9.39
CA LEU A 134 1.89 -2.45 8.15
C LEU A 134 0.36 -2.49 8.25
N GLU A 135 -0.30 -1.37 7.97
CA GLU A 135 -1.74 -1.20 8.14
C GLU A 135 -2.40 -0.86 6.81
N LEU A 136 -3.65 -1.26 6.66
CA LEU A 136 -4.50 -0.85 5.55
C LEU A 136 -5.98 -0.80 5.97
N MET A 137 -6.76 -0.07 5.19
CA MET A 137 -8.22 -0.11 5.22
C MET A 137 -8.74 -0.58 3.86
N ALA A 138 -9.78 -1.38 3.86
CA ALA A 138 -10.43 -1.83 2.64
C ALA A 138 -11.95 -1.87 2.81
N VAL A 139 -12.68 -1.53 1.74
CA VAL A 139 -14.13 -1.64 1.69
C VAL A 139 -14.54 -3.11 1.85
N ALA A 140 -15.50 -3.40 2.73
CA ALA A 140 -15.90 -4.76 3.09
C ALA A 140 -16.47 -5.55 1.91
N GLU A 141 -17.04 -4.87 0.91
CA GLU A 141 -17.54 -5.43 -0.34
C GLU A 141 -16.42 -5.85 -1.29
N ASN A 142 -15.22 -5.31 -1.15
CA ASN A 142 -14.06 -5.73 -1.94
C ASN A 142 -13.48 -7.07 -1.45
N LYS A 143 -14.26 -8.13 -1.62
CA LYS A 143 -13.93 -9.49 -1.14
C LYS A 143 -12.61 -10.01 -1.72
N ALA A 144 -12.30 -9.63 -2.97
CA ALA A 144 -11.06 -10.05 -3.63
C ALA A 144 -9.82 -9.45 -2.96
N ALA A 145 -9.84 -8.16 -2.65
CA ALA A 145 -8.75 -7.50 -1.93
C ALA A 145 -8.60 -8.06 -0.51
N LEU A 146 -9.70 -8.22 0.23
CA LEU A 146 -9.67 -8.80 1.58
C LEU A 146 -9.10 -10.23 1.59
N ALA A 147 -9.47 -11.06 0.60
CA ALA A 147 -8.91 -12.40 0.45
C ALA A 147 -7.41 -12.37 0.14
N LEU A 148 -6.99 -11.44 -0.73
CA LEU A 148 -5.57 -11.22 -1.01
C LEU A 148 -4.80 -10.85 0.26
N TYR A 149 -5.24 -9.84 1.00
CA TYR A 149 -4.53 -9.38 2.21
C TYR A 149 -4.45 -10.47 3.28
N LYS A 150 -5.54 -11.19 3.54
CA LYS A 150 -5.52 -12.36 4.44
C LYS A 150 -4.52 -13.41 4.00
N SER A 151 -4.42 -13.69 2.69
CA SER A 151 -3.51 -14.71 2.14
C SER A 151 -2.03 -14.36 2.26
N VAL A 152 -1.68 -13.10 2.46
CA VAL A 152 -0.30 -12.62 2.71
C VAL A 152 -0.03 -12.28 4.17
N GLY A 153 -0.99 -12.59 5.06
CA GLY A 153 -0.82 -12.56 6.50
C GLY A 153 -1.44 -11.35 7.22
N PHE A 154 -2.13 -10.46 6.53
CA PHE A 154 -2.89 -9.42 7.24
C PHE A 154 -4.04 -10.02 8.03
N VAL A 155 -4.25 -9.48 9.23
CA VAL A 155 -5.35 -9.83 10.11
C VAL A 155 -6.28 -8.62 10.29
N GLU A 156 -7.56 -8.90 10.34
CA GLU A 156 -8.58 -7.89 10.66
C GLU A 156 -8.50 -7.57 12.16
N TYR A 157 -8.50 -6.27 12.51
CA TYR A 157 -8.49 -5.84 13.90
C TYR A 157 -9.63 -4.87 14.26
N GLY A 158 -10.45 -4.48 13.28
CA GLY A 158 -11.60 -3.62 13.51
C GLY A 158 -12.42 -3.36 12.26
N ARG A 159 -13.61 -2.77 12.46
CA ARG A 159 -14.52 -2.35 11.39
C ARG A 159 -15.12 -0.99 11.68
N ASN A 160 -15.32 -0.21 10.63
CA ASN A 160 -16.08 1.03 10.67
C ASN A 160 -17.30 0.91 9.73
N PRO A 161 -18.52 0.69 10.26
CA PRO A 161 -19.72 0.46 9.43
C PRO A 161 -20.11 1.64 8.52
N LYS A 162 -19.60 2.83 8.81
CA LYS A 162 -19.86 4.05 8.05
C LYS A 162 -18.55 4.73 7.65
N GLY A 163 -17.58 3.93 7.21
CA GLY A 163 -16.23 4.41 6.89
C GLY A 163 -16.20 5.26 5.63
N PHE A 164 -16.90 4.85 4.57
CA PHE A 164 -17.12 5.65 3.38
C PHE A 164 -18.60 5.91 3.15
N ARG A 165 -18.89 6.94 2.35
CA ARG A 165 -20.22 7.24 1.82
C ARG A 165 -20.13 7.33 0.31
N SER A 166 -20.42 6.22 -0.35
CA SER A 166 -20.49 6.15 -1.80
C SER A 166 -21.70 6.93 -2.34
N ARG A 167 -21.52 7.54 -3.51
CA ARG A 167 -22.60 8.18 -4.29
C ARG A 167 -23.59 7.17 -4.84
N THR A 168 -23.15 5.92 -5.07
CA THR A 168 -23.91 4.87 -5.73
C THR A 168 -24.48 3.85 -4.77
N THR A 169 -23.71 3.42 -3.77
CA THR A 169 -24.08 2.32 -2.86
C THR A 169 -24.41 2.78 -1.44
N GLY A 170 -24.27 4.08 -1.14
CA GLY A 170 -24.52 4.63 0.19
C GLY A 170 -23.37 4.33 1.17
N TRP A 171 -23.70 3.95 2.42
CA TRP A 171 -22.68 3.68 3.43
C TRP A 171 -21.91 2.39 3.11
N GLN A 172 -20.58 2.48 3.13
CA GLN A 172 -19.67 1.36 2.97
C GLN A 172 -18.92 1.11 4.28
N GLU A 173 -18.89 -0.15 4.70
CA GLU A 173 -18.11 -0.57 5.85
C GLU A 173 -16.63 -0.67 5.45
N LEU A 174 -15.75 -0.12 6.30
CA LEU A 174 -14.31 -0.32 6.17
C LEU A 174 -13.83 -1.39 7.14
N VAL A 175 -13.05 -2.33 6.62
CA VAL A 175 -12.32 -3.34 7.37
C VAL A 175 -10.91 -2.82 7.60
N LEU A 176 -10.51 -2.71 8.86
CA LEU A 176 -9.17 -2.31 9.26
C LEU A 176 -8.30 -3.56 9.41
N MET A 177 -7.20 -3.60 8.71
CA MET A 177 -6.30 -4.76 8.70
C MET A 177 -4.87 -4.34 9.02
N ARG A 178 -4.13 -5.24 9.69
CA ARG A 178 -2.72 -5.05 9.99
C ARG A 178 -1.92 -6.31 9.72
N LEU A 179 -0.66 -6.13 9.39
CA LEU A 179 0.35 -7.18 9.30
C LEU A 179 1.50 -6.87 10.24
N GLU A 180 1.82 -7.77 11.14
CA GLU A 180 3.04 -7.70 11.97
C GLU A 180 4.24 -8.16 11.15
N LEU A 181 5.22 -7.27 10.98
CA LEU A 181 6.35 -7.48 10.07
C LEU A 181 7.52 -8.21 10.74
N ASN A 182 7.78 -7.94 12.03
CA ASN A 182 8.89 -8.49 12.80
C ASN A 182 8.39 -9.00 14.15
N LYS A 183 7.97 -10.26 14.22
CA LYS A 183 7.51 -10.87 15.48
C LYS A 183 8.59 -10.89 16.57
N GLN A 184 9.88 -11.03 16.20
CA GLN A 184 10.98 -11.09 17.17
C GLN A 184 11.35 -9.74 17.81
N ALA A 185 11.20 -8.63 17.09
CA ALA A 185 11.47 -7.30 17.66
C ALA A 185 10.43 -6.90 18.70
N ALA A 186 9.15 -7.22 18.46
CA ALA A 186 8.08 -6.93 19.41
C ALA A 186 8.21 -7.72 20.73
N GLU A 187 8.74 -8.94 20.69
CA GLU A 187 8.99 -9.77 21.88
C GLU A 187 10.23 -9.30 22.69
N GLN A 188 11.25 -8.79 22.02
CA GLN A 188 12.47 -8.29 22.67
C GLN A 188 12.24 -6.94 23.38
N ASP A 189 11.44 -6.04 22.81
CA ASP A 189 11.09 -4.77 23.44
C ASP A 189 10.21 -4.97 24.68
N LEU A 190 9.31 -5.97 24.68
CA LEU A 190 8.52 -6.35 25.87
C LEU A 190 9.40 -6.96 26.98
N ALA A 191 10.32 -7.82 26.62
CA ALA A 191 11.26 -8.45 27.60
C ALA A 191 12.26 -7.44 28.19
N GLY A 192 12.66 -6.42 27.40
CA GLY A 192 13.54 -5.34 27.87
C GLY A 192 12.86 -4.38 28.84
N SER A 193 11.54 -4.18 28.72
CA SER A 193 10.78 -3.26 29.57
C SER A 193 10.45 -3.85 30.97
N GLU A 194 10.38 -5.15 31.09
CA GLU A 194 10.15 -5.81 32.41
C GLU A 194 11.38 -5.76 33.33
N MET A 195 12.58 -5.57 32.78
CA MET A 195 13.81 -5.49 33.60
C MET A 195 14.10 -4.09 34.16
N VAL A 196 13.41 -3.04 33.74
CA VAL A 196 13.63 -1.66 34.23
C VAL A 196 12.70 -1.29 35.42
N GLY A 197 11.76 -2.16 35.77
CA GLY A 197 10.71 -1.89 36.76
C GLY A 197 10.99 -2.39 38.21
N LEU A 198 12.15 -2.97 38.48
CA LEU A 198 12.47 -3.51 39.83
C LEU A 198 13.84 -3.04 40.30
N SER A 199 13.92 -1.82 40.83
CA SER A 199 14.93 -1.45 41.82
C SER A 199 14.24 -0.69 42.93
N PRO A 200 14.55 -1.06 44.22
CA PRO A 200 13.83 -0.62 45.39
C PRO A 200 14.04 0.83 45.74
#